data_239145a75e5f9eb0f070c257c20810d9
#
_entry.id   239145a75e5f9eb0f070c257c20810d9
#
_cell.length_a   1.000
_cell.length_b   1.000
_cell.length_c   1.000
_cell.angle_alpha   90.00
_cell.angle_beta   90.00
_cell.angle_gamma   90.00
#
_symmetry.space_group_name_H-M   'P 1'
#
loop_
_entity.id
_entity.type
_entity.pdbx_description
1 polymer ?
#
loop_
_entity_poly.entity_id
_entity_poly.type
_entity_poly.pdbx_seq_one_letter_code
_entity_poly.pdbx_strand_id
1 'polypeptide(L)'
;MEAKSDIRVPLYFWVVGGVALLWNIMGCGIFFNEMFNQEAAMESFTEAQKEWVRTTPSWVYVIFGLSVATGLAACVGLLLRKNWALPLFVASFLFVLIQMGYTMLVAGGLQVMGPAGAVMPIVVVILALAWVVSTLKFRNANWWSGH
;
A
#
# COMPACT_ATOMS: atom_id res chain seq x y z
N MET A 1 10.87 -38.89 14.79
CA MET A 1 9.76 -38.02 14.32
C MET A 1 9.68 -36.82 15.26
N GLU A 2 10.30 -35.72 14.87
CA GLU A 2 10.07 -34.46 15.59
C GLU A 2 8.63 -34.03 15.31
N ALA A 3 7.83 -33.95 16.35
CA ALA A 3 6.51 -33.35 16.26
C ALA A 3 6.67 -31.93 15.73
N LYS A 4 6.20 -31.63 14.51
CA LYS A 4 5.98 -30.26 14.07
C LYS A 4 5.15 -29.60 15.15
N SER A 5 5.78 -28.80 16.00
CA SER A 5 5.04 -27.97 16.94
C SER A 5 4.07 -27.13 16.13
N ASP A 6 2.79 -27.40 16.28
CA ASP A 6 1.72 -26.60 15.69
C ASP A 6 1.84 -25.19 16.31
N ILE A 7 2.59 -24.30 15.64
CA ILE A 7 2.74 -22.91 16.06
C ILE A 7 1.37 -22.27 15.95
N ARG A 8 0.67 -22.17 17.07
CA ARG A 8 -0.62 -21.49 17.14
C ARG A 8 -0.40 -20.01 16.93
N VAL A 9 -0.85 -19.54 15.79
CA VAL A 9 -0.81 -18.13 15.43
C VAL A 9 -2.02 -17.44 16.06
N PRO A 10 -1.83 -16.34 16.79
CA PRO A 10 -2.94 -15.65 17.44
C PRO A 10 -3.90 -15.03 16.44
N LEU A 11 -5.16 -14.87 16.86
CA LEU A 11 -6.23 -14.34 16.01
C LEU A 11 -5.88 -12.97 15.39
N TYR A 12 -5.18 -12.11 16.13
CA TYR A 12 -4.85 -10.78 15.62
C TYR A 12 -3.92 -10.81 14.39
N PHE A 13 -3.10 -11.84 14.21
CA PHE A 13 -2.33 -12.04 12.98
C PHE A 13 -3.26 -12.14 11.75
N TRP A 14 -4.30 -12.95 11.85
CA TRP A 14 -5.27 -13.13 10.78
C TRP A 14 -6.10 -11.89 10.54
N VAL A 15 -6.46 -11.17 11.60
CA VAL A 15 -7.17 -9.88 11.49
C VAL A 15 -6.31 -8.85 10.78
N VAL A 16 -5.06 -8.69 11.19
CA VAL A 16 -4.12 -7.76 10.54
C VAL A 16 -3.90 -8.13 9.07
N GLY A 17 -3.66 -9.41 8.78
CA GLY A 17 -3.49 -9.89 7.40
C GLY A 17 -4.73 -9.68 6.54
N GLY A 18 -5.92 -9.94 7.08
CA GLY A 18 -7.20 -9.71 6.39
C GLY A 18 -7.47 -8.23 6.11
N VAL A 19 -7.23 -7.35 7.07
CA VAL A 19 -7.37 -5.90 6.91
C VAL A 19 -6.36 -5.37 5.89
N ALA A 20 -5.10 -5.83 5.96
CA ALA A 20 -4.08 -5.46 4.99
C ALA A 20 -4.47 -5.89 3.56
N LEU A 21 -5.01 -7.10 3.41
CA LEU A 21 -5.46 -7.62 2.13
C LEU A 21 -6.61 -6.77 1.55
N LEU A 22 -7.63 -6.48 2.35
CA LEU A 22 -8.76 -5.63 1.93
C LEU A 22 -8.29 -4.23 1.53
N TRP A 23 -7.39 -3.63 2.31
CA TRP A 23 -6.80 -2.33 2.00
C TRP A 23 -6.06 -2.34 0.65
N ASN A 24 -5.26 -3.37 0.40
CA ASN A 24 -4.51 -3.47 -0.86
C ASN A 24 -5.42 -3.80 -2.07
N ILE A 25 -6.48 -4.59 -1.88
CA ILE A 25 -7.51 -4.81 -2.92
C ILE A 25 -8.19 -3.48 -3.27
N MET A 26 -8.55 -2.67 -2.27
CA MET A 26 -9.12 -1.34 -2.49
C MET A 26 -8.13 -0.43 -3.22
N GLY A 27 -6.84 -0.47 -2.87
CA GLY A 27 -5.78 0.26 -3.57
C GLY A 27 -5.66 -0.14 -5.04
N CYS A 28 -5.77 -1.43 -5.35
CA CYS A 28 -5.83 -1.91 -6.73
C CYS A 28 -7.05 -1.35 -7.48
N GLY A 29 -8.22 -1.33 -6.83
CA GLY A 29 -9.44 -0.76 -7.41
C GLY A 29 -9.28 0.73 -7.72
N ILE A 30 -8.68 1.51 -6.82
CA ILE A 30 -8.38 2.93 -7.03
C ILE A 30 -7.41 3.09 -8.20
N PHE A 31 -6.33 2.29 -8.25
CA PHE A 31 -5.36 2.32 -9.34
C PHE A 31 -6.03 2.08 -10.71
N PHE A 32 -6.83 1.03 -10.83
CA PHE A 32 -7.55 0.75 -12.08
C PHE A 32 -8.54 1.86 -12.44
N ASN A 33 -9.24 2.43 -11.46
CA ASN A 33 -10.15 3.54 -11.72
C ASN A 33 -9.40 4.78 -12.24
N GLU A 34 -8.26 5.12 -11.66
CA GLU A 34 -7.43 6.22 -12.15
C GLU A 34 -6.82 5.96 -13.53
N MET A 35 -6.52 4.70 -13.87
CA MET A 35 -5.96 4.37 -15.18
C MET A 35 -7.00 4.33 -16.31
N PHE A 36 -8.21 3.84 -16.03
CA PHE A 36 -9.21 3.58 -17.07
C PHE A 36 -10.40 4.54 -17.06
N ASN A 37 -10.66 5.23 -15.93
CA ASN A 37 -11.79 6.13 -15.75
C ASN A 37 -11.36 7.51 -15.24
N GLN A 38 -10.20 7.99 -15.61
CA GLN A 38 -9.60 9.22 -15.05
C GLN A 38 -10.53 10.43 -15.15
N GLU A 39 -11.18 10.64 -16.31
CA GLU A 39 -12.11 11.78 -16.49
C GLU A 39 -13.32 11.70 -15.54
N ALA A 40 -13.90 10.52 -15.36
CA ALA A 40 -15.01 10.32 -14.41
C ALA A 40 -14.56 10.51 -12.96
N ALA A 41 -13.34 10.05 -12.60
CA ALA A 41 -12.78 10.24 -11.28
C ALA A 41 -12.53 11.72 -10.94
N MET A 42 -12.36 12.57 -11.95
CA MET A 42 -12.12 14.01 -11.81
C MET A 42 -13.38 14.88 -11.88
N GLU A 43 -14.58 14.31 -12.06
CA GLU A 43 -15.81 15.10 -12.23
C GLU A 43 -16.05 16.14 -11.12
N SER A 44 -15.71 15.79 -9.88
CA SER A 44 -15.87 16.67 -8.70
C SER A 44 -14.68 17.61 -8.46
N PHE A 45 -13.63 17.52 -9.29
CA PHE A 45 -12.41 18.29 -9.08
C PHE A 45 -12.54 19.69 -9.66
N THR A 46 -11.84 20.65 -9.04
CA THR A 46 -11.64 21.98 -9.62
C THR A 46 -10.76 21.90 -10.87
N GLU A 47 -10.78 22.91 -11.72
CA GLU A 47 -9.94 22.94 -12.93
C GLU A 47 -8.44 22.87 -12.58
N ALA A 48 -8.01 23.49 -11.48
CA ALA A 48 -6.62 23.38 -11.01
C ALA A 48 -6.24 21.94 -10.59
N GLN A 49 -7.16 21.22 -9.94
CA GLN A 49 -6.97 19.83 -9.57
C GLN A 49 -6.93 18.91 -10.79
N LYS A 50 -7.81 19.14 -11.77
CA LYS A 50 -7.83 18.41 -13.04
C LYS A 50 -6.52 18.58 -13.80
N GLU A 51 -6.05 19.81 -13.89
CA GLU A 51 -4.79 20.12 -14.57
C GLU A 51 -3.60 19.46 -13.86
N TRP A 52 -3.59 19.49 -12.52
CA TRP A 52 -2.56 18.81 -11.73
C TRP A 52 -2.54 17.30 -11.99
N VAL A 53 -3.70 16.65 -12.08
CA VAL A 53 -3.80 15.21 -12.42
C VAL A 53 -3.31 14.96 -13.84
N ARG A 54 -3.74 15.77 -14.83
CA ARG A 54 -3.37 15.62 -16.24
C ARG A 54 -1.87 15.84 -16.50
N THR A 55 -1.24 16.69 -15.71
CA THR A 55 0.20 16.97 -15.81
C THR A 55 1.06 15.99 -14.99
N THR A 56 0.45 15.07 -14.27
CA THR A 56 1.20 14.05 -13.51
C THR A 56 1.95 13.12 -14.45
N PRO A 57 3.29 12.97 -14.27
CA PRO A 57 4.10 12.14 -15.17
C PRO A 57 3.69 10.67 -15.12
N SER A 58 3.76 9.98 -16.24
CA SER A 58 3.38 8.57 -16.38
C SER A 58 4.14 7.63 -15.42
N TRP A 59 5.40 7.94 -15.09
CA TRP A 59 6.18 7.12 -14.16
C TRP A 59 5.56 7.06 -12.75
N VAL A 60 4.83 8.09 -12.33
CA VAL A 60 4.12 8.11 -11.04
C VAL A 60 3.06 7.01 -11.00
N TYR A 61 2.32 6.83 -12.09
CA TYR A 61 1.33 5.75 -12.20
C TYR A 61 1.99 4.36 -12.24
N VAL A 62 3.15 4.25 -12.87
CA VAL A 62 3.94 3.00 -12.85
C VAL A 62 4.36 2.65 -11.42
N ILE A 63 4.88 3.62 -10.67
CA ILE A 63 5.25 3.42 -9.26
C ILE A 63 4.02 3.11 -8.41
N PHE A 64 2.89 3.76 -8.65
CA PHE A 64 1.63 3.42 -7.98
C PHE A 64 1.22 1.97 -8.26
N GLY A 65 1.23 1.54 -9.52
CA GLY A 65 0.95 0.14 -9.88
C GLY A 65 1.89 -0.85 -9.20
N LEU A 66 3.18 -0.55 -9.14
CA LEU A 66 4.17 -1.36 -8.44
C LEU A 66 3.91 -1.41 -6.93
N SER A 67 3.51 -0.30 -6.31
CA SER A 67 3.22 -0.27 -4.88
C SER A 67 2.03 -1.15 -4.51
N VAL A 68 0.93 -1.09 -5.27
CA VAL A 68 -0.25 -1.92 -5.02
C VAL A 68 -0.02 -3.39 -5.37
N ALA A 69 0.73 -3.68 -6.43
CA ALA A 69 1.07 -5.05 -6.82
C ALA A 69 1.96 -5.73 -5.78
N THR A 70 3.03 -5.06 -5.33
CA THR A 70 3.92 -5.58 -4.28
C THR A 70 3.21 -5.68 -2.94
N GLY A 71 2.34 -4.72 -2.60
CA GLY A 71 1.53 -4.75 -1.38
C GLY A 71 0.54 -5.91 -1.37
N LEU A 72 -0.13 -6.16 -2.48
CA LEU A 72 -1.06 -7.30 -2.61
C LEU A 72 -0.32 -8.64 -2.52
N ALA A 73 0.81 -8.78 -3.25
CA ALA A 73 1.65 -9.97 -3.16
C ALA A 73 2.18 -10.18 -1.73
N ALA A 74 2.59 -9.11 -1.04
CA ALA A 74 3.03 -9.16 0.35
C ALA A 74 1.92 -9.67 1.28
N CYS A 75 0.66 -9.24 1.08
CA CYS A 75 -0.48 -9.74 1.86
C CYS A 75 -0.70 -11.24 1.67
N VAL A 76 -0.61 -11.72 0.43
CA VAL A 76 -0.69 -13.15 0.13
C VAL A 76 0.44 -13.91 0.84
N GLY A 77 1.67 -13.41 0.75
CA GLY A 77 2.81 -13.99 1.45
C GLY A 77 2.66 -14.00 2.96
N LEU A 78 2.11 -12.92 3.54
CA LEU A 78 1.81 -12.82 4.96
C LEU A 78 0.81 -13.92 5.39
N LEU A 79 -0.33 -14.01 4.70
CA LEU A 79 -1.36 -15.00 5.01
C LEU A 79 -0.89 -16.44 4.80
N LEU A 80 0.01 -16.67 3.83
CA LEU A 80 0.68 -17.94 3.64
C LEU A 80 1.86 -18.16 4.60
N ARG A 81 2.13 -17.21 5.49
CA ARG A 81 3.21 -17.25 6.48
C ARG A 81 4.60 -17.43 5.85
N LYS A 82 4.85 -16.73 4.74
CA LYS A 82 6.11 -16.83 3.97
C LYS A 82 7.05 -15.67 4.25
N ASN A 83 8.34 -15.95 4.36
CA ASN A 83 9.38 -14.95 4.66
C ASN A 83 9.50 -13.84 3.61
N TRP A 84 9.13 -14.11 2.37
CA TRP A 84 9.18 -13.11 1.29
C TRP A 84 8.10 -12.01 1.42
N ALA A 85 7.15 -12.14 2.33
CA ALA A 85 6.16 -11.09 2.59
C ALA A 85 6.82 -9.79 3.08
N LEU A 86 7.79 -9.87 3.99
CA LEU A 86 8.45 -8.70 4.56
C LEU A 86 9.18 -7.84 3.51
N PRO A 87 10.08 -8.38 2.67
CA PRO A 87 10.73 -7.58 1.64
C PRO A 87 9.73 -6.97 0.64
N LEU A 88 8.62 -7.62 0.35
CA LEU A 88 7.58 -7.06 -0.51
C LEU A 88 6.81 -5.92 0.16
N PHE A 89 6.51 -5.99 1.46
CA PHE A 89 5.94 -4.86 2.18
C PHE A 89 6.91 -3.67 2.25
N VAL A 90 8.19 -3.93 2.44
CA VAL A 90 9.24 -2.89 2.41
C VAL A 90 9.29 -2.24 1.03
N ALA A 91 9.30 -3.02 -0.05
CA ALA A 91 9.29 -2.50 -1.41
C ALA A 91 8.03 -1.65 -1.68
N SER A 92 6.85 -2.15 -1.29
CA SER A 92 5.59 -1.41 -1.40
C SER A 92 5.65 -0.08 -0.65
N PHE A 93 6.17 -0.09 0.58
CA PHE A 93 6.34 1.11 1.38
C PHE A 93 7.27 2.15 0.72
N LEU A 94 8.39 1.71 0.17
CA LEU A 94 9.31 2.59 -0.56
C LEU A 94 8.65 3.19 -1.81
N PHE A 95 7.91 2.42 -2.58
CA PHE A 95 7.16 2.93 -3.72
C PHE A 95 6.10 3.95 -3.30
N VAL A 96 5.39 3.71 -2.20
CA VAL A 96 4.43 4.67 -1.63
C VAL A 96 5.13 5.97 -1.25
N LEU A 97 6.29 5.90 -0.58
CA LEU A 97 7.05 7.10 -0.19
C LEU A 97 7.50 7.91 -1.40
N ILE A 98 8.00 7.24 -2.44
CA ILE A 98 8.45 7.91 -3.67
C ILE A 98 7.28 8.60 -4.35
N GLN A 99 6.17 7.90 -4.54
CA GLN A 99 4.98 8.42 -5.21
C GLN A 99 4.36 9.57 -4.42
N MET A 100 4.06 9.36 -3.14
CA MET A 100 3.39 10.36 -2.31
C MET A 100 4.30 11.56 -2.05
N GLY A 101 5.59 11.33 -1.85
CA GLY A 101 6.58 12.41 -1.70
C GLY A 101 6.63 13.28 -2.95
N TYR A 102 6.72 12.68 -4.12
CA TYR A 102 6.71 13.44 -5.37
C TYR A 102 5.40 14.20 -5.58
N THR A 103 4.26 13.53 -5.51
CA THR A 103 2.96 14.15 -5.83
C THR A 103 2.59 15.26 -4.86
N MET A 104 2.88 15.10 -3.58
CA MET A 104 2.51 16.08 -2.56
C MET A 104 3.52 17.23 -2.44
N LEU A 105 4.82 16.94 -2.47
CA LEU A 105 5.87 17.93 -2.17
C LEU A 105 6.47 18.52 -3.44
N VAL A 106 6.71 17.74 -4.49
CA VAL A 106 7.38 18.20 -5.71
C VAL A 106 6.37 18.71 -6.74
N ALA A 107 5.30 17.95 -6.98
CA ALA A 107 4.27 18.29 -7.97
C ALA A 107 3.21 19.29 -7.44
N GLY A 108 3.36 19.76 -6.21
CA GLY A 108 2.47 20.79 -5.67
C GLY A 108 1.11 20.29 -5.19
N GLY A 109 0.96 19.00 -4.93
CA GLY A 109 -0.30 18.41 -4.48
C GLY A 109 -0.86 19.06 -3.21
N LEU A 110 0.01 19.42 -2.26
CA LEU A 110 -0.41 20.11 -1.04
C LEU A 110 -1.05 21.49 -1.30
N GLN A 111 -0.56 22.22 -2.30
CA GLN A 111 -1.11 23.52 -2.67
C GLN A 111 -2.43 23.38 -3.42
N VAL A 112 -2.51 22.41 -4.33
CA VAL A 112 -3.68 22.19 -5.18
C VAL A 112 -4.85 21.54 -4.42
N MET A 113 -4.57 20.54 -3.58
CA MET A 113 -5.58 19.78 -2.83
C MET A 113 -5.89 20.40 -1.46
N GLY A 114 -5.04 21.26 -0.97
CA GLY A 114 -5.15 21.88 0.36
C GLY A 114 -4.87 20.90 1.51
N PRO A 115 -5.01 21.37 2.78
CA PRO A 115 -4.72 20.53 3.96
C PRO A 115 -5.58 19.25 4.04
N ALA A 116 -6.84 19.34 3.62
CA ALA A 116 -7.74 18.18 3.59
C ALA A 116 -7.27 17.10 2.60
N GLY A 117 -6.67 17.49 1.49
CA GLY A 117 -6.10 16.58 0.50
C GLY A 117 -4.85 15.84 0.96
N ALA A 118 -4.16 16.34 2.00
CA ALA A 118 -3.01 15.67 2.57
C ALA A 118 -3.37 14.51 3.52
N VAL A 119 -4.62 14.45 4.00
CA VAL A 119 -5.04 13.42 4.99
C VAL A 119 -4.88 12.01 4.42
N MET A 120 -5.38 11.77 3.22
CA MET A 120 -5.34 10.43 2.62
C MET A 120 -3.92 9.94 2.32
N PRO A 121 -3.03 10.73 1.70
CA PRO A 121 -1.61 10.37 1.57
C PRO A 121 -0.92 10.04 2.89
N ILE A 122 -1.18 10.80 3.95
CA ILE A 122 -0.64 10.53 5.29
C ILE A 122 -1.15 9.19 5.82
N VAL A 123 -2.44 8.91 5.71
CA VAL A 123 -3.03 7.63 6.12
C VAL A 123 -2.40 6.46 5.35
N VAL A 124 -2.22 6.60 4.04
CA VAL A 124 -1.58 5.56 3.19
C VAL A 124 -0.16 5.28 3.66
N VAL A 125 0.65 6.31 3.92
CA VAL A 125 2.03 6.14 4.40
C VAL A 125 2.07 5.49 5.78
N ILE A 126 1.22 5.92 6.71
CA ILE A 126 1.13 5.34 8.06
C ILE A 126 0.73 3.85 8.00
N LEU A 127 -0.26 3.50 7.19
CA LEU A 127 -0.69 2.11 7.04
C LEU A 127 0.39 1.25 6.36
N ALA A 128 1.07 1.77 5.34
CA ALA A 128 2.17 1.06 4.69
C ALA A 128 3.31 0.77 5.68
N LEU A 129 3.65 1.72 6.54
CA LEU A 129 4.60 1.51 7.63
C LEU A 129 4.08 0.51 8.66
N ALA A 130 2.81 0.59 9.03
CA ALA A 130 2.19 -0.32 9.99
C ALA A 130 2.25 -1.78 9.50
N TRP A 131 2.05 -2.02 8.20
CA TRP A 131 2.19 -3.37 7.62
C TRP A 131 3.62 -3.89 7.71
N VAL A 132 4.62 -3.05 7.43
CA VAL A 132 6.05 -3.42 7.58
C VAL A 132 6.35 -3.78 9.03
N VAL A 133 5.97 -2.93 9.98
CA VAL A 133 6.24 -3.13 11.41
C VAL A 133 5.53 -4.39 11.93
N SER A 134 4.27 -4.59 11.56
CA SER A 134 3.50 -5.77 11.96
C SER A 134 4.14 -7.05 11.44
N THR A 135 4.51 -7.07 10.16
CA THR A 135 5.16 -8.23 9.53
C THR A 135 6.51 -8.53 10.18
N LEU A 136 7.28 -7.51 10.52
CA LEU A 136 8.55 -7.67 11.24
C LEU A 136 8.34 -8.29 12.63
N LYS A 137 7.33 -7.83 13.37
CA LYS A 137 6.97 -8.43 14.67
C LYS A 137 6.55 -9.89 14.54
N PHE A 138 5.75 -10.22 13.52
CA PHE A 138 5.31 -11.59 13.27
C PHE A 138 6.49 -12.51 12.94
N ARG A 139 7.45 -12.02 12.14
CA ARG A 139 8.68 -12.74 11.85
C ARG A 139 9.49 -13.02 13.12
N ASN A 140 9.68 -12.00 13.95
CA ASN A 140 10.45 -12.13 15.21
C ASN A 140 9.77 -13.05 16.23
N ALA A 141 8.46 -13.21 16.15
CA ALA A 141 7.69 -14.14 16.96
C ALA A 141 7.73 -15.60 16.44
N ASN A 142 8.48 -15.86 15.36
CA ASN A 142 8.60 -17.18 14.71
C ASN A 142 7.25 -17.80 14.28
N TRP A 143 6.31 -16.97 13.86
CA TRP A 143 5.00 -17.44 13.38
C TRP A 143 5.01 -17.87 11.92
N TRP A 144 6.16 -17.88 11.29
CA TRP A 144 6.34 -18.33 9.91
C TRP A 144 6.38 -19.85 9.82
N SER A 145 5.63 -20.41 8.87
CA SER A 145 5.79 -21.81 8.49
C SER A 145 7.01 -21.94 7.59
N GLY A 146 8.12 -22.36 8.16
CA GLY A 146 9.41 -22.71 7.52
C GLY A 146 9.66 -22.34 6.07
N HIS A 147 10.91 -22.18 5.78
CA HIS A 147 11.59 -21.75 4.53
C HIS A 147 10.81 -21.80 3.25
#